data_10c9106f7df841297ef61d05f8c5467f
#
_entry.id   10c9106f7df841297ef61d05f8c5467f
#
_cell.length_a   1.000
_cell.length_b   1.000
_cell.length_c   1.000
_cell.angle_alpha   90.00
_cell.angle_beta   90.00
_cell.angle_gamma   90.00
#
_symmetry.space_group_name_H-M   'P 1'
#
loop_
_entity.id
_entity.type
_entity.pdbx_description
1 polymer ?
#
loop_
_entity_poly.entity_id
_entity_poly.type
_entity_poly.pdbx_seq_one_letter_code
_entity_poly.pdbx_strand_id
1 'polypeptide(L)'
;MTINQATIDFIRQHQDEDVRQLAFLGSKYPEVNMPFALDQIRGRKMAHVKLPRWASIEGIIYPPHISMEQCSSEQTALYKAELAARLLGLSVSSSENEKECEKASNSHFFKICEFASEGAVDSEFAKNEDTCKKQQILTECDKYVNKSKEKPNEEDFSEEIEFVDLTGGFGVDFSYIASRLGVKSMYVERQAHLCEAAKENFERLGLKNVSVKNGDGIEVLHSFHSKKNAASDTLGITEEQSQSLLKTNFGLKLIFIDPARRDDAGNKVVSLKDCTPDVTVLQEEMLSKADYVIIKLSPMLDWHRAVCELSHVREVHIVSVNNECKELLLVLSARNMGMNMVSGTDLGEKHDENLRIFCINDSQSFVCDETEMASSAVKIASPDKIVSSSVKAVKKVSSDRITSPALDEMPYLYEPNASLMKAGCFGVLSERYDAKMLSKNSHLFVSEESVEAFPGRAFHIIAVSSFNKKELKRQLSGITKANIATRNFPLSVAELRKRLKLKDGGETYIFATTLSDESHVLVICERGI
;
A
#
# COMPACT_ATOMS: atom_id res chain seq x y z
N MET A 1 11.72 -6.72 -29.50
CA MET A 1 12.09 -8.16 -29.43
C MET A 1 11.29 -8.96 -30.44
N THR A 2 11.92 -9.58 -31.44
CA THR A 2 11.16 -10.37 -32.45
C THR A 2 10.97 -11.79 -31.90
N ILE A 3 9.76 -12.08 -31.41
CA ILE A 3 9.42 -13.41 -30.91
C ILE A 3 8.89 -14.21 -32.11
N ASN A 4 9.45 -15.41 -32.35
CA ASN A 4 9.00 -16.26 -33.45
C ASN A 4 7.62 -16.90 -33.16
N GLN A 5 6.89 -17.26 -34.22
CA GLN A 5 5.54 -17.79 -34.12
C GLN A 5 5.48 -19.09 -33.30
N ALA A 6 6.48 -19.98 -33.45
CA ALA A 6 6.54 -21.24 -32.70
C ALA A 6 6.57 -21.00 -31.16
N THR A 7 7.28 -19.96 -30.69
CA THR A 7 7.30 -19.60 -29.27
C THR A 7 5.94 -19.07 -28.81
N ILE A 8 5.26 -18.26 -29.62
CA ILE A 8 3.92 -17.72 -29.30
C ILE A 8 2.92 -18.88 -29.21
N ASP A 9 2.93 -19.78 -30.17
CA ASP A 9 2.01 -20.93 -30.22
C ASP A 9 2.25 -21.88 -29.04
N PHE A 10 3.52 -22.10 -28.67
CA PHE A 10 3.89 -22.89 -27.49
C PHE A 10 3.33 -22.25 -26.20
N ILE A 11 3.48 -20.93 -26.02
CA ILE A 11 2.94 -20.22 -24.85
C ILE A 11 1.42 -20.38 -24.77
N ARG A 12 0.72 -20.19 -25.88
CA ARG A 12 -0.75 -20.33 -25.93
C ARG A 12 -1.21 -21.74 -25.60
N GLN A 13 -0.53 -22.75 -26.14
CA GLN A 13 -0.88 -24.15 -25.95
C GLN A 13 -0.66 -24.61 -24.51
N HIS A 14 0.40 -24.13 -23.84
CA HIS A 14 0.86 -24.62 -22.53
C HIS A 14 0.67 -23.63 -21.38
N GLN A 15 -0.13 -22.58 -21.55
CA GLN A 15 -0.28 -21.48 -20.59
C GLN A 15 -0.74 -21.92 -19.18
N ASP A 16 -1.47 -23.04 -19.08
CA ASP A 16 -2.03 -23.55 -17.82
C ASP A 16 -1.21 -24.67 -17.18
N GLU A 17 -0.18 -25.17 -17.90
CA GLU A 17 0.65 -26.30 -17.44
C GLU A 17 1.72 -25.89 -16.44
N ASP A 18 2.25 -26.86 -15.69
CA ASP A 18 3.34 -26.61 -14.72
C ASP A 18 4.65 -26.30 -15.45
N VAL A 19 5.16 -25.10 -15.21
CA VAL A 19 6.41 -24.59 -15.80
C VAL A 19 7.61 -25.52 -15.58
N ARG A 20 7.65 -26.25 -14.44
CA ARG A 20 8.72 -27.20 -14.14
C ARG A 20 8.70 -28.39 -15.08
N GLN A 21 7.49 -28.87 -15.44
CA GLN A 21 7.33 -29.97 -16.38
C GLN A 21 7.67 -29.52 -17.81
N LEU A 22 7.23 -28.31 -18.18
CA LEU A 22 7.51 -27.72 -19.49
C LEU A 22 9.02 -27.53 -19.73
N ALA A 23 9.80 -27.22 -18.72
CA ALA A 23 11.25 -27.06 -18.83
C ALA A 23 11.97 -28.31 -19.39
N PHE A 24 11.42 -29.51 -19.15
CA PHE A 24 11.98 -30.77 -19.68
C PHE A 24 11.62 -31.02 -21.16
N LEU A 25 10.72 -30.24 -21.73
CA LEU A 25 10.29 -30.41 -23.13
C LEU A 25 11.18 -29.66 -24.13
N GLY A 26 12.19 -28.92 -23.69
CA GLY A 26 13.02 -28.07 -24.54
C GLY A 26 13.64 -28.82 -25.76
N SER A 27 14.07 -30.07 -25.59
CA SER A 27 14.59 -30.88 -26.68
C SER A 27 13.56 -31.28 -27.75
N LYS A 28 12.25 -31.25 -27.42
CA LYS A 28 11.16 -31.58 -28.34
C LYS A 28 10.71 -30.39 -29.20
N TYR A 29 11.07 -29.18 -28.79
CA TYR A 29 10.68 -27.93 -29.44
C TYR A 29 11.91 -27.06 -29.71
N PRO A 30 12.82 -27.46 -30.62
CA PRO A 30 14.10 -26.76 -30.83
C PRO A 30 13.94 -25.34 -31.38
N GLU A 31 12.82 -25.02 -32.04
CA GLU A 31 12.51 -23.69 -32.57
C GLU A 31 11.93 -22.74 -31.55
N VAL A 32 11.50 -23.23 -30.35
CA VAL A 32 10.91 -22.43 -29.29
C VAL A 32 12.00 -21.81 -28.43
N ASN A 33 11.93 -20.49 -28.21
CA ASN A 33 12.72 -19.84 -27.15
C ASN A 33 12.17 -20.25 -25.78
N MET A 34 12.62 -21.42 -25.31
CA MET A 34 12.08 -22.04 -24.09
C MET A 34 12.24 -21.18 -22.85
N PRO A 35 13.41 -20.54 -22.56
CA PRO A 35 13.54 -19.65 -21.41
C PRO A 35 12.50 -18.54 -21.41
N PHE A 36 12.32 -17.86 -22.55
CA PHE A 36 11.33 -16.81 -22.69
C PHE A 36 9.90 -17.35 -22.52
N ALA A 37 9.55 -18.47 -23.17
CA ALA A 37 8.23 -19.07 -23.06
C ALA A 37 7.86 -19.42 -21.62
N LEU A 38 8.81 -20.00 -20.87
CA LEU A 38 8.61 -20.34 -19.44
C LEU A 38 8.41 -19.10 -18.56
N ASP A 39 9.16 -18.02 -18.83
CA ASP A 39 8.99 -16.76 -18.11
C ASP A 39 7.61 -16.14 -18.40
N GLN A 40 7.13 -16.19 -19.67
CA GLN A 40 5.79 -15.68 -20.02
C GLN A 40 4.68 -16.48 -19.31
N ILE A 41 4.75 -17.81 -19.35
CA ILE A 41 3.75 -18.68 -18.69
C ILE A 41 3.74 -18.46 -17.18
N ARG A 42 4.92 -18.39 -16.55
CA ARG A 42 5.04 -18.12 -15.11
C ARG A 42 4.56 -16.71 -14.75
N GLY A 43 4.99 -15.70 -15.52
CA GLY A 43 4.63 -14.32 -15.34
C GLY A 43 3.12 -14.11 -15.41
N ARG A 44 2.45 -14.71 -16.40
CA ARG A 44 0.99 -14.65 -16.53
C ARG A 44 0.27 -15.27 -15.32
N LYS A 45 0.71 -16.42 -14.83
CA LYS A 45 0.14 -17.06 -13.64
C LYS A 45 0.27 -16.17 -12.39
N MET A 46 1.43 -15.54 -12.20
CA MET A 46 1.61 -14.58 -11.11
C MET A 46 0.73 -13.34 -11.30
N ALA A 47 0.62 -12.83 -12.53
CA ALA A 47 -0.16 -11.65 -12.84
C ALA A 47 -1.66 -11.84 -12.58
N HIS A 48 -2.23 -13.02 -12.77
CA HIS A 48 -3.64 -13.29 -12.41
C HIS A 48 -3.96 -12.96 -10.95
N VAL A 49 -2.99 -13.10 -10.04
CA VAL A 49 -3.16 -12.79 -8.61
C VAL A 49 -2.68 -11.37 -8.28
N LYS A 50 -1.53 -10.97 -8.85
CA LYS A 50 -0.83 -9.74 -8.46
C LYS A 50 -1.24 -8.52 -9.28
N LEU A 51 -1.56 -8.72 -10.57
CA LEU A 51 -1.86 -7.69 -11.58
C LEU A 51 -3.04 -8.15 -12.47
N PRO A 52 -4.25 -8.37 -11.92
CA PRO A 52 -5.37 -8.96 -12.66
C PRO A 52 -5.75 -8.19 -13.93
N ARG A 53 -5.68 -6.84 -13.93
CA ARG A 53 -5.91 -6.04 -15.12
C ARG A 53 -4.89 -6.34 -16.23
N TRP A 54 -3.59 -6.41 -15.90
CA TRP A 54 -2.56 -6.75 -16.87
C TRP A 54 -2.74 -8.16 -17.41
N ALA A 55 -3.10 -9.13 -16.55
CA ALA A 55 -3.35 -10.51 -16.95
C ALA A 55 -4.55 -10.68 -17.89
N SER A 56 -5.52 -9.75 -17.87
CA SER A 56 -6.66 -9.74 -18.77
C SER A 56 -6.35 -9.24 -20.19
N ILE A 57 -5.18 -8.60 -20.38
CA ILE A 57 -4.77 -8.05 -21.68
C ILE A 57 -3.89 -9.05 -22.40
N GLU A 58 -4.28 -9.41 -23.64
CA GLU A 58 -3.51 -10.34 -24.47
C GLU A 58 -2.20 -9.70 -24.93
N GLY A 59 -1.13 -10.49 -24.92
CA GLY A 59 0.17 -10.08 -25.46
C GLY A 59 1.05 -9.27 -24.49
N ILE A 60 0.65 -9.09 -23.24
CA ILE A 60 1.54 -8.52 -22.23
C ILE A 60 2.82 -9.34 -22.13
N ILE A 61 3.97 -8.66 -22.13
CA ILE A 61 5.30 -9.25 -21.99
C ILE A 61 5.70 -9.18 -20.53
N TYR A 62 5.87 -10.35 -19.91
CA TYR A 62 6.30 -10.46 -18.51
C TYR A 62 7.82 -10.56 -18.42
N PRO A 63 8.45 -9.88 -17.45
CA PRO A 63 9.90 -9.98 -17.23
C PRO A 63 10.27 -11.29 -16.52
N PRO A 64 11.56 -11.58 -16.36
CA PRO A 64 12.03 -12.72 -15.57
C PRO A 64 11.41 -12.73 -14.16
N HIS A 65 11.27 -13.91 -13.59
CA HIS A 65 10.58 -14.18 -12.32
C HIS A 65 10.93 -13.22 -11.17
N ILE A 66 12.21 -12.87 -11.00
CA ILE A 66 12.67 -11.96 -9.93
C ILE A 66 12.01 -10.58 -10.05
N SER A 67 11.95 -10.03 -11.26
CA SER A 67 11.30 -8.73 -11.49
C SER A 67 9.79 -8.79 -11.24
N MET A 68 9.15 -9.92 -11.55
CA MET A 68 7.74 -10.16 -11.23
C MET A 68 7.48 -10.28 -9.73
N GLU A 69 8.39 -10.85 -8.96
CA GLU A 69 8.27 -10.90 -7.49
C GLU A 69 8.42 -9.52 -6.86
N GLN A 70 9.34 -8.72 -7.37
CA GLN A 70 9.70 -7.41 -6.82
C GLN A 70 8.74 -6.27 -7.22
N CYS A 71 8.03 -6.38 -8.35
CA CYS A 71 7.12 -5.34 -8.78
C CYS A 71 5.95 -5.16 -7.78
N SER A 72 5.33 -4.00 -7.82
CA SER A 72 4.14 -3.70 -7.03
C SER A 72 2.96 -4.62 -7.39
N SER A 73 2.04 -4.81 -6.45
CA SER A 73 0.72 -5.35 -6.76
C SER A 73 -0.16 -4.27 -7.40
N GLU A 74 -1.21 -4.68 -8.10
CA GLU A 74 -2.19 -3.75 -8.67
C GLU A 74 -2.79 -2.82 -7.59
N GLN A 75 -3.13 -3.36 -6.42
CA GLN A 75 -3.66 -2.58 -5.31
C GLN A 75 -2.70 -1.47 -4.85
N THR A 76 -1.42 -1.80 -4.67
CA THR A 76 -0.43 -0.79 -4.24
C THR A 76 -0.09 0.20 -5.36
N ALA A 77 -0.15 -0.21 -6.63
CA ALA A 77 0.03 0.68 -7.77
C ALA A 77 -1.13 1.66 -7.93
N LEU A 78 -2.37 1.19 -7.76
CA LEU A 78 -3.56 2.05 -7.73
C LEU A 78 -3.49 3.07 -6.59
N TYR A 79 -3.06 2.65 -5.39
CA TYR A 79 -2.88 3.58 -4.28
C TYR A 79 -1.90 4.71 -4.62
N LYS A 80 -0.75 4.39 -5.24
CA LYS A 80 0.24 5.39 -5.69
C LYS A 80 -0.31 6.31 -6.76
N ALA A 81 -1.12 5.79 -7.66
CA ALA A 81 -1.78 6.58 -8.70
C ALA A 81 -2.76 7.61 -8.11
N GLU A 82 -3.57 7.22 -7.12
CA GLU A 82 -4.47 8.15 -6.42
C GLU A 82 -3.70 9.14 -5.54
N LEU A 83 -2.63 8.70 -4.88
CA LEU A 83 -1.73 9.60 -4.16
C LEU A 83 -1.16 10.68 -5.09
N ALA A 84 -0.64 10.28 -6.26
CA ALA A 84 -0.11 11.21 -7.25
C ALA A 84 -1.18 12.21 -7.75
N ALA A 85 -2.40 11.73 -8.03
CA ALA A 85 -3.51 12.57 -8.45
C ALA A 85 -3.90 13.59 -7.38
N ARG A 86 -4.00 13.16 -6.10
CA ARG A 86 -4.28 14.04 -4.96
C ARG A 86 -3.21 15.13 -4.80
N LEU A 87 -1.92 14.77 -4.89
CA LEU A 87 -0.81 15.73 -4.78
C LEU A 87 -0.87 16.79 -5.86
N LEU A 88 -1.30 16.43 -7.06
CA LEU A 88 -1.44 17.37 -8.18
C LEU A 88 -2.80 18.10 -8.21
N GLY A 89 -3.66 17.89 -7.23
CA GLY A 89 -4.97 18.56 -7.15
C GLY A 89 -5.96 18.09 -8.22
N LEU A 90 -5.75 16.90 -8.78
CA LEU A 90 -6.68 16.31 -9.75
C LEU A 90 -7.83 15.70 -8.96
N SER A 91 -8.98 16.39 -8.94
CA SER A 91 -10.21 15.87 -8.35
C SER A 91 -10.66 14.59 -9.07
N VAL A 92 -11.31 13.70 -8.34
CA VAL A 92 -12.07 12.59 -8.94
C VAL A 92 -13.18 13.21 -9.77
N SER A 93 -12.97 13.37 -11.08
CA SER A 93 -14.05 13.79 -11.97
C SER A 93 -15.02 12.62 -12.06
N SER A 94 -16.20 12.79 -11.47
CA SER A 94 -17.35 11.91 -11.72
C SER A 94 -17.82 12.09 -13.17
N SER A 95 -17.07 11.52 -14.12
CA SER A 95 -17.55 11.40 -15.50
C SER A 95 -18.54 10.23 -15.55
N GLU A 96 -19.67 10.43 -16.22
CA GLU A 96 -20.76 9.44 -16.32
C GLU A 96 -20.33 8.08 -16.90
N ASN A 97 -19.13 7.98 -17.48
CA ASN A 97 -18.54 6.74 -18.00
C ASN A 97 -17.86 5.86 -16.92
N GLU A 98 -17.63 6.38 -15.69
CA GLU A 98 -17.05 5.61 -14.57
C GLU A 98 -18.08 4.73 -13.86
N LYS A 99 -19.38 4.99 -14.01
CA LYS A 99 -20.44 4.14 -13.41
C LYS A 99 -20.45 2.71 -13.90
N GLU A 100 -19.86 2.41 -15.05
CA GLU A 100 -19.71 1.04 -15.55
C GLU A 100 -18.40 0.37 -15.06
N CYS A 101 -17.33 1.14 -14.80
CA CYS A 101 -16.09 0.62 -14.25
C CYS A 101 -16.17 0.38 -12.72
N GLU A 102 -17.00 1.15 -12.00
CA GLU A 102 -17.26 0.99 -10.55
C GLU A 102 -17.97 -0.33 -10.19
N LYS A 103 -18.66 -0.95 -11.13
CA LYS A 103 -19.29 -2.26 -10.90
C LYS A 103 -18.32 -3.44 -10.93
N ALA A 104 -17.10 -3.25 -11.41
CA ALA A 104 -16.10 -4.31 -11.55
C ALA A 104 -14.96 -4.25 -10.53
N SER A 105 -14.73 -3.12 -9.87
CA SER A 105 -13.75 -2.96 -8.80
C SER A 105 -14.45 -2.52 -7.52
N ASN A 106 -14.27 -3.25 -6.42
CA ASN A 106 -14.82 -2.94 -5.10
C ASN A 106 -14.66 -1.44 -4.76
N SER A 107 -15.73 -0.70 -4.81
CA SER A 107 -15.83 0.77 -4.78
C SER A 107 -15.38 1.45 -3.46
N HIS A 108 -14.83 0.70 -2.50
CA HIS A 108 -14.42 1.20 -1.18
C HIS A 108 -13.09 1.95 -1.17
N PHE A 109 -12.20 1.68 -2.13
CA PHE A 109 -10.87 2.32 -2.15
C PHE A 109 -10.92 3.80 -2.57
N PHE A 110 -11.93 4.18 -3.35
CA PHE A 110 -12.10 5.57 -3.84
C PHE A 110 -12.56 6.56 -2.75
N LYS A 111 -13.27 6.11 -1.72
CA LYS A 111 -13.75 6.98 -0.63
C LYS A 111 -12.66 7.46 0.33
N ILE A 112 -11.48 6.85 0.31
CA ILE A 112 -10.40 7.14 1.26
C ILE A 112 -9.72 8.48 1.01
N CYS A 113 -9.71 8.97 -0.23
CA CYS A 113 -9.06 10.25 -0.57
C CYS A 113 -9.93 11.48 -0.27
N GLU A 114 -11.25 11.35 -0.15
CA GLU A 114 -12.15 12.46 0.17
C GLU A 114 -12.14 12.83 1.68
N PHE A 115 -11.88 11.87 2.57
CA PHE A 115 -11.90 12.12 4.02
C PHE A 115 -10.70 12.90 4.57
N ALA A 116 -9.67 13.15 3.78
CA ALA A 116 -8.50 13.92 4.23
C ALA A 116 -8.71 15.44 4.17
N SER A 117 -9.82 15.92 3.60
CA SER A 117 -10.12 17.36 3.46
C SER A 117 -11.27 17.87 4.34
N GLU A 118 -12.07 17.00 4.97
CA GLU A 118 -13.18 17.43 5.83
C GLU A 118 -13.25 16.55 7.08
N GLY A 119 -12.96 17.14 8.22
CA GLY A 119 -13.28 16.56 9.51
C GLY A 119 -14.78 16.66 9.78
N ALA A 120 -15.54 15.60 9.52
CA ALA A 120 -16.83 15.38 10.18
C ALA A 120 -17.40 13.99 9.86
N VAL A 121 -17.88 13.35 10.90
CA VAL A 121 -18.55 12.05 10.99
C VAL A 121 -19.95 12.14 10.38
N ASP A 122 -20.34 11.20 9.53
CA ASP A 122 -21.69 10.69 9.55
C ASP A 122 -21.78 9.26 9.00
N SER A 123 -22.45 8.43 9.79
CA SER A 123 -22.73 7.02 9.58
C SER A 123 -23.95 6.83 8.69
N GLU A 124 -23.83 6.03 7.62
CA GLU A 124 -24.88 5.14 7.12
C GLU A 124 -24.41 4.40 5.86
N PHE A 125 -24.36 3.09 5.89
CA PHE A 125 -24.71 2.12 4.86
C PHE A 125 -23.93 0.80 5.01
N ALA A 126 -24.56 -0.12 5.71
CA ALA A 126 -24.28 -1.56 5.58
C ALA A 126 -25.46 -2.25 4.87
N LYS A 127 -25.10 -3.18 3.97
CA LYS A 127 -25.91 -4.26 3.34
C LYS A 127 -26.25 -4.07 1.88
N ASN A 128 -25.63 -4.89 1.02
CA ASN A 128 -26.28 -5.91 0.22
C ASN A 128 -25.29 -6.71 -0.65
N GLU A 129 -25.32 -8.02 -0.48
CA GLU A 129 -24.74 -9.04 -1.37
C GLU A 129 -25.61 -9.14 -2.63
N ASP A 130 -24.99 -9.25 -3.81
CA ASP A 130 -25.48 -10.16 -4.84
C ASP A 130 -24.42 -10.46 -5.90
N THR A 131 -24.08 -11.73 -6.00
CA THR A 131 -23.23 -12.37 -6.98
C THR A 131 -24.12 -12.81 -8.14
N CYS A 132 -23.95 -12.28 -9.33
CA CYS A 132 -24.12 -12.98 -10.63
C CYS A 132 -24.39 -12.01 -11.80
N LYS A 133 -23.40 -11.85 -12.70
CA LYS A 133 -23.56 -11.59 -14.16
C LYS A 133 -22.20 -11.21 -14.79
N LYS A 134 -21.39 -12.24 -15.03
CA LYS A 134 -20.01 -12.10 -15.55
C LYS A 134 -19.85 -12.33 -17.07
N GLN A 135 -20.88 -12.28 -17.90
CA GLN A 135 -20.75 -12.78 -19.29
C GLN A 135 -21.27 -11.91 -20.45
N GLN A 136 -21.56 -10.61 -20.25
CA GLN A 136 -22.12 -9.81 -21.37
C GLN A 136 -21.39 -8.50 -21.74
N ILE A 137 -20.21 -8.19 -21.19
CA ILE A 137 -19.53 -6.89 -21.44
C ILE A 137 -18.36 -6.99 -22.45
N LEU A 138 -18.12 -8.16 -23.07
CA LEU A 138 -16.95 -8.36 -23.94
C LEU A 138 -17.15 -7.98 -25.43
N THR A 139 -18.30 -7.41 -25.85
CA THR A 139 -18.61 -7.26 -27.28
C THR A 139 -18.68 -5.81 -27.79
N GLU A 140 -18.48 -4.78 -27.01
CA GLU A 140 -18.62 -3.38 -27.49
C GLU A 140 -17.33 -2.56 -27.62
N CYS A 141 -16.18 -3.07 -27.17
CA CYS A 141 -14.90 -2.34 -27.27
C CYS A 141 -14.25 -2.36 -28.69
N ASP A 142 -14.77 -3.17 -29.62
CA ASP A 142 -14.11 -3.34 -30.94
C ASP A 142 -14.39 -2.22 -31.97
N LYS A 143 -15.16 -1.20 -31.64
CA LYS A 143 -15.59 -0.18 -32.64
C LYS A 143 -14.71 1.09 -32.71
N TYR A 144 -13.68 1.24 -31.89
CA TYR A 144 -12.85 2.45 -31.87
C TYR A 144 -11.38 2.29 -32.30
N VAL A 145 -10.99 1.13 -32.84
CA VAL A 145 -9.61 0.90 -33.32
C VAL A 145 -9.56 0.98 -34.82
N ASN A 146 -9.75 2.15 -35.42
CA ASN A 146 -9.23 2.44 -36.78
C ASN A 146 -9.31 3.93 -37.09
N LYS A 147 -8.28 4.68 -36.76
CA LYS A 147 -7.81 5.86 -37.55
C LYS A 147 -6.47 6.36 -37.06
N SER A 148 -5.61 6.59 -38.05
CA SER A 148 -4.35 7.33 -38.07
C SER A 148 -3.07 6.58 -37.64
N LYS A 149 -2.43 6.01 -38.66
CA LYS A 149 -0.99 5.74 -38.72
C LYS A 149 -0.31 7.06 -39.12
N GLU A 150 0.26 7.77 -38.17
CA GLU A 150 1.34 8.71 -38.41
C GLU A 150 2.43 8.41 -37.38
N LYS A 151 3.66 8.16 -37.88
CA LYS A 151 4.84 7.97 -37.03
C LYS A 151 5.17 9.33 -36.42
N PRO A 152 5.27 9.49 -35.10
CA PRO A 152 5.78 10.72 -34.52
C PRO A 152 7.29 10.81 -34.76
N ASN A 153 7.74 11.96 -35.23
CA ASN A 153 9.14 12.36 -35.28
C ASN A 153 9.73 12.36 -33.85
N GLU A 154 11.00 12.00 -33.73
CA GLU A 154 11.79 12.17 -32.50
C GLU A 154 12.02 13.67 -32.26
N GLU A 155 11.00 14.39 -31.80
CA GLU A 155 11.12 15.77 -31.34
C GLU A 155 11.53 15.80 -29.87
N ASP A 156 12.34 16.77 -29.53
CA ASP A 156 12.90 17.04 -28.20
C ASP A 156 11.79 17.21 -27.14
N PHE A 157 11.48 16.10 -26.43
CA PHE A 157 10.37 16.02 -25.46
C PHE A 157 10.68 16.66 -24.11
N SER A 158 11.87 17.25 -23.91
CA SER A 158 12.34 17.67 -22.58
C SER A 158 11.58 18.84 -21.97
N GLU A 159 10.91 19.68 -22.79
CA GLU A 159 10.25 20.91 -22.29
C GLU A 159 8.83 20.71 -21.73
N GLU A 160 8.21 19.52 -21.89
CA GLU A 160 6.80 19.31 -21.54
C GLU A 160 6.53 18.12 -20.62
N ILE A 161 7.54 17.43 -20.11
CA ILE A 161 7.34 16.31 -19.19
C ILE A 161 6.89 16.81 -17.82
N GLU A 162 5.75 16.31 -17.35
CA GLU A 162 5.17 16.67 -16.06
C GLU A 162 5.37 15.60 -14.98
N PHE A 163 5.47 14.33 -15.38
CA PHE A 163 5.73 13.19 -14.50
C PHE A 163 6.90 12.35 -15.02
N VAL A 164 7.83 12.01 -14.13
CA VAL A 164 8.94 11.10 -14.44
C VAL A 164 9.08 10.01 -13.37
N ASP A 165 9.25 8.78 -13.83
CA ASP A 165 9.71 7.65 -13.01
C ASP A 165 11.17 7.39 -13.35
N LEU A 166 12.07 7.65 -12.39
CA LEU A 166 13.52 7.53 -12.55
C LEU A 166 14.05 6.10 -12.42
N THR A 167 13.19 5.15 -12.04
CA THR A 167 13.54 3.75 -11.71
C THR A 167 12.48 2.77 -12.20
N GLY A 168 12.09 2.89 -13.45
CA GLY A 168 10.89 2.31 -14.02
C GLY A 168 10.65 0.80 -13.82
N GLY A 169 11.72 -0.02 -13.79
CA GLY A 169 11.63 -1.45 -13.56
C GLY A 169 10.70 -2.15 -14.55
N PHE A 170 9.75 -2.96 -14.06
CA PHE A 170 8.74 -3.59 -14.93
C PHE A 170 7.66 -2.60 -15.43
N GLY A 171 7.59 -1.39 -14.89
CA GLY A 171 6.67 -0.34 -15.34
C GLY A 171 5.27 -0.41 -14.73
N VAL A 172 5.04 -1.22 -13.70
CA VAL A 172 3.73 -1.34 -13.06
C VAL A 172 3.32 -0.01 -12.42
N ASP A 173 4.12 0.51 -11.50
CA ASP A 173 3.83 1.78 -10.81
C ASP A 173 3.68 2.94 -11.80
N PHE A 174 4.63 3.06 -12.73
CA PHE A 174 4.57 4.05 -13.80
C PHE A 174 3.26 4.00 -14.57
N SER A 175 2.84 2.80 -15.01
CA SER A 175 1.66 2.65 -15.86
C SER A 175 0.37 3.12 -15.19
N TYR A 176 0.18 2.80 -13.90
CA TYR A 176 -0.99 3.21 -13.12
C TYR A 176 -0.96 4.72 -12.83
N ILE A 177 0.19 5.27 -12.45
CA ILE A 177 0.34 6.71 -12.20
C ILE A 177 0.13 7.50 -13.50
N ALA A 178 0.81 7.17 -14.59
CA ALA A 178 0.68 7.85 -15.87
C ALA A 178 -0.75 7.78 -16.43
N SER A 179 -1.41 6.61 -16.32
CA SER A 179 -2.81 6.45 -16.72
C SER A 179 -3.74 7.36 -15.92
N ARG A 180 -3.51 7.48 -14.60
CA ARG A 180 -4.37 8.28 -13.71
C ARG A 180 -4.16 9.78 -13.89
N LEU A 181 -2.92 10.19 -14.12
CA LEU A 181 -2.58 11.60 -14.30
C LEU A 181 -2.95 12.13 -15.70
N GLY A 182 -2.82 11.30 -16.75
CA GLY A 182 -3.08 11.68 -18.14
C GLY A 182 -2.12 12.73 -18.72
N VAL A 183 -1.07 13.10 -17.98
CA VAL A 183 -0.07 14.11 -18.37
C VAL A 183 1.07 13.50 -19.19
N LYS A 184 1.90 14.33 -19.82
CA LYS A 184 3.12 13.85 -20.48
C LYS A 184 4.07 13.24 -19.45
N SER A 185 4.37 11.96 -19.62
CA SER A 185 5.08 11.14 -18.64
C SER A 185 6.29 10.46 -19.25
N MET A 186 7.38 10.37 -18.50
CA MET A 186 8.60 9.69 -18.92
C MET A 186 8.94 8.54 -17.97
N TYR A 187 9.10 7.35 -18.54
CA TYR A 187 9.61 6.15 -17.88
C TYR A 187 11.10 6.02 -18.20
N VAL A 188 11.93 5.83 -17.16
CA VAL A 188 13.38 5.67 -17.28
C VAL A 188 13.81 4.34 -16.66
N GLU A 189 14.56 3.54 -17.41
CA GLU A 189 15.08 2.25 -16.93
C GLU A 189 16.45 1.94 -17.61
N ARG A 190 17.38 1.40 -16.82
CA ARG A 190 18.73 1.05 -17.29
C ARG A 190 18.75 -0.19 -18.16
N GLN A 191 17.90 -1.17 -17.86
CA GLN A 191 17.88 -2.47 -18.53
C GLN A 191 17.09 -2.39 -19.83
N ALA A 192 17.78 -2.44 -20.98
CA ALA A 192 17.16 -2.31 -22.30
C ALA A 192 16.00 -3.29 -22.53
N HIS A 193 16.11 -4.54 -22.07
CA HIS A 193 15.06 -5.53 -22.24
C HIS A 193 13.77 -5.19 -21.48
N LEU A 194 13.88 -4.48 -20.33
CA LEU A 194 12.71 -3.97 -19.60
C LEU A 194 12.09 -2.78 -20.33
N CYS A 195 12.92 -1.89 -20.90
CA CYS A 195 12.44 -0.80 -21.74
C CYS A 195 11.66 -1.29 -22.97
N GLU A 196 12.18 -2.33 -23.66
CA GLU A 196 11.48 -2.95 -24.79
C GLU A 196 10.13 -3.53 -24.37
N ALA A 197 10.10 -4.29 -23.27
CA ALA A 197 8.87 -4.86 -22.74
C ALA A 197 7.89 -3.77 -22.29
N ALA A 198 8.36 -2.73 -21.59
CA ALA A 198 7.55 -1.61 -21.13
C ALA A 198 6.90 -0.86 -22.29
N LYS A 199 7.65 -0.56 -23.35
CA LYS A 199 7.13 0.11 -24.54
C LYS A 199 5.95 -0.64 -25.15
N GLU A 200 6.10 -1.95 -25.40
CA GLU A 200 5.04 -2.77 -25.93
C GLU A 200 3.85 -2.92 -24.96
N ASN A 201 4.12 -3.07 -23.67
CA ASN A 201 3.07 -3.19 -22.65
C ASN A 201 2.28 -1.89 -22.52
N PHE A 202 2.93 -0.72 -22.54
CA PHE A 202 2.24 0.58 -22.44
C PHE A 202 1.32 0.83 -23.65
N GLU A 203 1.74 0.41 -24.84
CA GLU A 203 0.88 0.45 -26.03
C GLU A 203 -0.37 -0.44 -25.85
N ARG A 204 -0.20 -1.68 -25.34
CA ARG A 204 -1.31 -2.61 -25.07
C ARG A 204 -2.24 -2.15 -23.94
N LEU A 205 -1.68 -1.46 -22.95
CA LEU A 205 -2.43 -0.82 -21.87
C LEU A 205 -3.19 0.44 -22.35
N GLY A 206 -2.95 0.88 -23.59
CA GLY A 206 -3.57 2.07 -24.16
C GLY A 206 -3.06 3.39 -23.58
N LEU A 207 -1.85 3.39 -23.00
CA LEU A 207 -1.25 4.61 -22.46
C LEU A 207 -0.90 5.58 -23.57
N LYS A 208 -1.41 6.79 -23.45
CA LYS A 208 -1.08 7.92 -24.31
C LYS A 208 -0.13 8.87 -23.56
N ASN A 209 0.59 9.72 -24.29
CA ASN A 209 1.47 10.72 -23.70
C ASN A 209 2.60 10.14 -22.81
N VAL A 210 3.09 8.94 -23.13
CA VAL A 210 4.20 8.30 -22.41
C VAL A 210 5.41 8.13 -23.32
N SER A 211 6.59 8.40 -22.78
CA SER A 211 7.88 8.15 -23.43
C SER A 211 8.69 7.14 -22.62
N VAL A 212 9.46 6.29 -23.30
CA VAL A 212 10.33 5.28 -22.69
C VAL A 212 11.77 5.64 -23.00
N LYS A 213 12.56 5.91 -21.96
CA LYS A 213 13.99 6.24 -22.04
C LYS A 213 14.80 5.09 -21.47
N ASN A 214 15.64 4.48 -22.31
CA ASN A 214 16.67 3.56 -21.80
C ASN A 214 17.89 4.38 -21.37
N GLY A 215 18.21 4.37 -20.09
CA GLY A 215 19.32 5.15 -19.54
C GLY A 215 19.34 5.16 -18.02
N ASP A 216 20.26 5.90 -17.46
CA ASP A 216 20.40 6.13 -16.04
C ASP A 216 19.43 7.23 -15.59
N GLY A 217 18.60 6.93 -14.56
CA GLY A 217 17.63 7.91 -14.03
C GLY A 217 18.28 9.17 -13.47
N ILE A 218 19.51 9.07 -12.92
CA ILE A 218 20.24 10.23 -12.40
C ILE A 218 20.71 11.13 -13.55
N GLU A 219 21.25 10.54 -14.63
CA GLU A 219 21.64 11.32 -15.82
C GLU A 219 20.43 12.03 -16.44
N VAL A 220 19.29 11.34 -16.51
CA VAL A 220 18.04 11.95 -16.96
C VAL A 220 17.58 13.04 -16.00
N LEU A 221 17.66 12.83 -14.68
CA LEU A 221 17.35 13.88 -13.71
C LEU A 221 18.22 15.13 -13.96
N HIS A 222 19.52 14.97 -14.16
CA HIS A 222 20.43 16.09 -14.43
C HIS A 222 20.05 16.89 -15.70
N SER A 223 19.43 16.24 -16.69
CA SER A 223 19.03 16.91 -17.95
C SER A 223 17.80 17.82 -17.81
N PHE A 224 16.98 17.67 -16.76
CA PHE A 224 15.86 18.57 -16.52
C PHE A 224 16.32 19.92 -15.94
N HIS A 225 15.70 21.02 -16.38
CA HIS A 225 15.98 22.35 -15.86
C HIS A 225 15.43 22.57 -14.45
N SER A 226 16.16 23.33 -13.63
CA SER A 226 15.68 23.77 -12.33
C SER A 226 14.61 24.85 -12.48
N LYS A 227 13.53 24.77 -11.70
CA LYS A 227 12.47 25.80 -11.65
C LYS A 227 12.97 27.18 -11.27
N LYS A 228 14.08 27.28 -10.52
CA LYS A 228 14.70 28.57 -10.15
C LYS A 228 15.37 29.27 -11.33
N ASN A 229 15.90 28.52 -12.29
CA ASN A 229 16.59 29.08 -13.44
C ASN A 229 15.61 29.58 -14.52
N ALA A 230 14.44 28.97 -14.64
CA ALA A 230 13.40 29.43 -15.57
C ALA A 230 12.89 30.86 -15.26
N ALA A 231 13.03 31.31 -14.01
CA ALA A 231 12.68 32.68 -13.60
C ALA A 231 13.82 33.70 -13.82
N SER A 232 15.09 33.25 -13.90
CA SER A 232 16.26 34.16 -14.02
C SER A 232 16.69 34.41 -15.47
N ASP A 233 16.37 33.53 -16.41
CA ASP A 233 16.76 33.69 -17.83
C ASP A 233 15.87 34.69 -18.58
N THR A 234 14.87 35.25 -17.91
CA THR A 234 13.99 36.32 -18.42
C THR A 234 14.45 37.74 -18.02
N LEU A 235 15.76 38.03 -18.05
CA LEU A 235 16.30 39.38 -17.91
C LEU A 235 15.83 40.25 -19.07
N GLY A 236 14.71 40.95 -18.88
CA GLY A 236 14.14 41.91 -19.88
C GLY A 236 12.60 41.98 -19.86
N ILE A 237 11.93 41.22 -19.02
CA ILE A 237 10.46 41.17 -18.94
C ILE A 237 9.96 41.97 -17.74
N THR A 238 8.88 42.77 -17.93
CA THR A 238 8.25 43.55 -16.85
C THR A 238 7.66 42.60 -15.77
N GLU A 239 7.50 43.11 -14.51
CA GLU A 239 6.91 42.33 -13.40
C GLU A 239 5.56 41.72 -13.76
N GLU A 240 4.72 42.37 -14.57
CA GLU A 240 3.43 41.85 -15.03
C GLU A 240 3.58 40.69 -16.02
N GLN A 241 4.60 40.72 -16.88
CA GLN A 241 4.92 39.61 -17.79
C GLN A 241 5.55 38.43 -17.03
N SER A 242 6.36 38.69 -15.99
CA SER A 242 6.91 37.68 -15.10
C SER A 242 5.80 36.96 -14.32
N GLN A 243 4.78 37.69 -13.84
CA GLN A 243 3.60 37.09 -13.18
C GLN A 243 2.70 36.31 -14.15
N SER A 244 2.66 36.68 -15.43
CA SER A 244 1.95 35.91 -16.46
C SER A 244 2.72 34.65 -16.86
N LEU A 245 4.04 34.67 -16.93
CA LEU A 245 4.91 33.52 -17.19
C LEU A 245 5.01 32.58 -15.99
N LEU A 246 4.96 33.07 -14.76
CA LEU A 246 4.83 32.25 -13.55
C LEU A 246 3.49 31.48 -13.47
N LYS A 247 2.48 31.90 -14.26
CA LYS A 247 1.21 31.16 -14.40
C LYS A 247 1.26 30.05 -15.45
N THR A 248 2.22 30.04 -16.35
CA THR A 248 2.50 28.92 -17.24
C THR A 248 3.45 27.98 -16.50
N ASN A 249 2.88 27.02 -15.75
CA ASN A 249 3.59 25.96 -14.99
C ASN A 249 4.30 24.99 -15.96
N PHE A 250 5.35 25.42 -16.66
CA PHE A 250 6.23 24.54 -17.42
C PHE A 250 7.22 23.87 -16.46
N GLY A 251 7.26 22.54 -16.42
CA GLY A 251 8.24 21.76 -15.69
C GLY A 251 7.67 20.54 -15.00
N LEU A 252 8.54 19.72 -14.44
CA LEU A 252 8.17 18.53 -13.70
C LEU A 252 7.25 18.90 -12.51
N LYS A 253 6.13 18.21 -12.41
CA LYS A 253 5.21 18.29 -11.27
C LYS A 253 5.50 17.19 -10.26
N LEU A 254 5.86 16.00 -10.76
CA LEU A 254 6.05 14.81 -9.94
C LEU A 254 7.26 13.99 -10.41
N ILE A 255 8.09 13.60 -9.45
CA ILE A 255 9.13 12.58 -9.60
C ILE A 255 8.71 11.37 -8.75
N PHE A 256 8.78 10.18 -9.35
CA PHE A 256 8.70 8.92 -8.64
C PHE A 256 10.06 8.21 -8.69
N ILE A 257 10.46 7.59 -7.57
CA ILE A 257 11.72 6.86 -7.47
C ILE A 257 11.58 5.68 -6.49
N ASP A 258 12.02 4.49 -6.91
CA ASP A 258 12.08 3.24 -6.12
C ASP A 258 13.53 2.77 -6.04
N PRO A 259 14.35 3.31 -5.11
CA PRO A 259 15.76 2.98 -5.03
C PRO A 259 15.97 1.54 -4.61
N ALA A 260 16.82 0.82 -5.35
CA ALA A 260 17.15 -0.57 -5.07
C ALA A 260 17.94 -0.70 -3.74
N ARG A 261 17.59 -1.72 -2.95
CA ARG A 261 18.13 -1.98 -1.59
C ARG A 261 19.33 -2.90 -1.55
N ARG A 262 20.00 -3.13 -2.63
CA ARG A 262 21.16 -4.00 -2.64
C ARG A 262 22.41 -3.17 -2.93
N ASP A 263 23.41 -3.34 -2.08
CA ASP A 263 24.76 -2.98 -2.48
C ASP A 263 25.21 -3.87 -3.64
N ASP A 264 26.30 -3.50 -4.31
CA ASP A 264 26.88 -4.29 -5.41
C ASP A 264 27.26 -5.71 -4.99
N ALA A 265 27.33 -6.01 -3.69
CA ALA A 265 27.59 -7.31 -3.10
C ALA A 265 26.31 -8.10 -2.75
N GLY A 266 25.11 -7.54 -2.94
CA GLY A 266 23.81 -8.19 -2.70
C GLY A 266 23.38 -8.24 -1.22
N ASN A 267 24.03 -7.50 -0.32
CA ASN A 267 23.67 -7.43 1.09
C ASN A 267 22.41 -6.60 1.32
N LYS A 268 21.66 -6.91 2.40
CA LYS A 268 20.50 -6.14 2.82
C LYS A 268 20.92 -4.80 3.41
N VAL A 269 20.39 -3.74 2.86
CA VAL A 269 20.63 -2.37 3.26
C VAL A 269 19.67 -1.96 4.38
N VAL A 270 20.17 -1.20 5.36
CA VAL A 270 19.44 -0.73 6.55
C VAL A 270 19.25 0.80 6.54
N SER A 271 20.02 1.55 5.74
CA SER A 271 20.00 3.01 5.62
C SER A 271 19.63 3.43 4.19
N LEU A 272 19.04 4.62 4.03
CA LEU A 272 18.76 5.20 2.72
C LEU A 272 20.05 5.47 1.92
N LYS A 273 21.13 5.80 2.61
CA LYS A 273 22.45 6.06 1.99
C LYS A 273 23.04 4.86 1.27
N ASP A 274 22.61 3.66 1.65
CA ASP A 274 23.08 2.43 1.03
C ASP A 274 22.16 1.96 -0.11
N CYS A 275 21.12 2.72 -0.45
CA CYS A 275 20.24 2.44 -1.59
C CYS A 275 20.85 2.99 -2.89
N THR A 276 20.46 2.41 -4.01
CA THR A 276 20.88 2.89 -5.34
C THR A 276 19.66 3.22 -6.18
N PRO A 277 19.49 4.50 -6.58
CA PRO A 277 20.34 5.67 -6.26
C PRO A 277 20.21 6.13 -4.79
N ASP A 278 21.24 6.83 -4.28
CA ASP A 278 21.20 7.46 -2.95
C ASP A 278 20.31 8.69 -2.96
N VAL A 279 19.09 8.54 -2.49
CA VAL A 279 18.09 9.63 -2.46
C VAL A 279 18.42 10.73 -1.46
N THR A 280 19.30 10.47 -0.47
CA THR A 280 19.69 11.50 0.50
C THR A 280 20.56 12.60 -0.14
N VAL A 281 21.31 12.25 -1.18
CA VAL A 281 22.12 13.19 -1.95
C VAL A 281 21.28 13.87 -3.03
N LEU A 282 20.31 13.15 -3.63
CA LEU A 282 19.54 13.64 -4.77
C LEU A 282 18.33 14.50 -4.38
N GLN A 283 17.90 14.51 -3.13
CA GLN A 283 16.65 15.13 -2.71
C GLN A 283 16.55 16.61 -3.06
N GLU A 284 17.60 17.40 -2.84
CA GLU A 284 17.61 18.84 -3.13
C GLU A 284 17.51 19.10 -4.64
N GLU A 285 18.20 18.30 -5.45
CA GLU A 285 18.10 18.40 -6.90
C GLU A 285 16.70 18.04 -7.40
N MET A 286 16.12 16.93 -6.94
CA MET A 286 14.76 16.53 -7.30
C MET A 286 13.75 17.61 -6.93
N LEU A 287 13.83 18.18 -5.72
CA LEU A 287 12.95 19.26 -5.27
C LEU A 287 13.17 20.59 -5.99
N SER A 288 14.36 20.83 -6.54
CA SER A 288 14.61 22.00 -7.38
C SER A 288 13.91 21.91 -8.74
N LYS A 289 13.56 20.70 -9.20
CA LYS A 289 13.01 20.40 -10.52
C LYS A 289 11.52 20.03 -10.51
N ALA A 290 11.03 19.43 -9.40
CA ALA A 290 9.63 19.00 -9.28
C ALA A 290 8.94 19.63 -8.07
N ASP A 291 7.60 19.64 -8.09
CA ASP A 291 6.80 20.10 -6.96
C ASP A 291 6.72 19.05 -5.85
N TYR A 292 6.66 17.78 -6.26
CA TYR A 292 6.57 16.63 -5.37
C TYR A 292 7.52 15.53 -5.81
N VAL A 293 8.07 14.84 -4.81
CA VAL A 293 8.84 13.60 -5.01
C VAL A 293 8.20 12.50 -4.18
N ILE A 294 7.85 11.38 -4.81
CA ILE A 294 7.42 10.16 -4.12
C ILE A 294 8.58 9.17 -4.13
N ILE A 295 9.07 8.83 -2.95
CA ILE A 295 10.12 7.82 -2.76
C ILE A 295 9.46 6.56 -2.23
N LYS A 296 9.53 5.46 -2.99
CA LYS A 296 9.06 4.15 -2.56
C LYS A 296 10.18 3.39 -1.86
N LEU A 297 9.88 2.89 -0.69
CA LEU A 297 10.84 2.19 0.15
C LEU A 297 10.28 0.83 0.59
N SER A 298 11.19 -0.03 0.99
CA SER A 298 10.82 -1.30 1.59
C SER A 298 10.07 -1.14 2.91
N PRO A 299 9.07 -1.99 3.17
CA PRO A 299 8.40 -2.04 4.46
C PRO A 299 9.34 -2.46 5.62
N MET A 300 10.52 -2.99 5.33
CA MET A 300 11.50 -3.38 6.36
C MET A 300 12.29 -2.20 6.92
N LEU A 301 12.34 -1.06 6.21
CA LEU A 301 13.03 0.14 6.68
C LEU A 301 12.26 0.78 7.85
N ASP A 302 13.00 1.35 8.79
CA ASP A 302 12.42 2.17 9.85
C ASP A 302 12.05 3.54 9.28
N TRP A 303 10.76 3.87 9.31
CA TRP A 303 10.27 5.11 8.72
C TRP A 303 10.73 6.36 9.49
N HIS A 304 10.87 6.29 10.81
CA HIS A 304 11.37 7.41 11.61
C HIS A 304 12.82 7.75 11.20
N ARG A 305 13.64 6.71 11.05
CA ARG A 305 15.02 6.90 10.59
C ARG A 305 15.05 7.46 9.15
N ALA A 306 14.20 6.94 8.27
CA ALA A 306 14.13 7.42 6.88
C ALA A 306 13.73 8.91 6.81
N VAL A 307 12.79 9.35 7.64
CA VAL A 307 12.41 10.77 7.76
C VAL A 307 13.55 11.61 8.32
N CYS A 308 14.31 11.11 9.31
CA CYS A 308 15.46 11.84 9.85
C CYS A 308 16.65 11.96 8.86
N GLU A 309 16.77 11.05 7.88
CA GLU A 309 17.83 11.07 6.87
C GLU A 309 17.48 11.97 5.68
N LEU A 310 16.24 12.48 5.57
CA LEU A 310 15.74 13.32 4.49
C LEU A 310 15.25 14.68 5.00
N SER A 311 15.32 15.70 4.13
CA SER A 311 14.70 17.00 4.34
C SER A 311 13.35 17.06 3.61
N HIS A 312 12.47 17.97 4.03
CA HIS A 312 11.22 18.28 3.31
C HIS A 312 10.22 17.11 3.18
N VAL A 313 10.31 16.07 4.04
CA VAL A 313 9.29 15.02 4.10
C VAL A 313 8.00 15.62 4.68
N ARG A 314 6.89 15.50 3.95
CA ARG A 314 5.57 16.02 4.33
C ARG A 314 4.60 14.89 4.71
N GLU A 315 4.75 13.75 4.06
CA GLU A 315 3.88 12.62 4.30
C GLU A 315 4.65 11.30 4.32
N VAL A 316 4.23 10.42 5.22
CA VAL A 316 4.66 9.03 5.31
C VAL A 316 3.45 8.16 5.07
N HIS A 317 3.50 7.28 4.07
CA HIS A 317 2.43 6.33 3.79
C HIS A 317 2.91 4.91 4.04
N ILE A 318 2.28 4.23 4.98
CA ILE A 318 2.54 2.84 5.32
C ILE A 318 1.43 2.00 4.71
N VAL A 319 1.74 1.32 3.60
CA VAL A 319 0.74 0.62 2.80
C VAL A 319 0.79 -0.88 3.06
N SER A 320 -0.33 -1.41 3.53
CA SER A 320 -0.54 -2.83 3.80
C SER A 320 -1.67 -3.39 2.93
N VAL A 321 -1.52 -4.64 2.54
CA VAL A 321 -2.52 -5.41 1.78
C VAL A 321 -2.69 -6.76 2.46
N ASN A 322 -3.93 -7.17 2.71
CA ASN A 322 -4.24 -8.39 3.45
C ASN A 322 -3.53 -8.47 4.82
N ASN A 323 -3.47 -7.34 5.53
CA ASN A 323 -2.81 -7.20 6.83
C ASN A 323 -1.30 -7.52 6.81
N GLU A 324 -0.63 -7.30 5.70
CA GLU A 324 0.82 -7.40 5.53
C GLU A 324 1.37 -6.09 4.95
N CYS A 325 2.32 -5.47 5.65
CA CYS A 325 2.95 -4.23 5.18
C CYS A 325 3.76 -4.50 3.91
N LYS A 326 3.39 -3.86 2.79
CA LYS A 326 3.97 -4.10 1.46
C LYS A 326 4.99 -3.06 1.07
N GLU A 327 4.74 -1.80 1.39
CA GLU A 327 5.64 -0.70 1.01
C GLU A 327 5.49 0.50 1.96
N LEU A 328 6.53 1.31 1.97
CA LEU A 328 6.59 2.60 2.64
C LEU A 328 6.82 3.66 1.57
N LEU A 329 5.97 4.71 1.54
CA LEU A 329 6.14 5.84 0.63
C LEU A 329 6.44 7.10 1.44
N LEU A 330 7.43 7.87 1.00
CA LEU A 330 7.71 9.19 1.52
C LEU A 330 7.38 10.22 0.45
N VAL A 331 6.61 11.24 0.82
CA VAL A 331 6.30 12.37 -0.06
C VAL A 331 7.13 13.56 0.39
N LEU A 332 7.99 14.06 -0.51
CA LEU A 332 8.78 15.26 -0.29
C LEU A 332 8.16 16.42 -1.08
N SER A 333 8.15 17.62 -0.50
CA SER A 333 7.80 18.86 -1.17
C SER A 333 8.47 20.05 -0.50
N ALA A 334 9.05 20.93 -1.30
CA ALA A 334 9.57 22.23 -0.83
C ALA A 334 8.44 23.29 -0.69
N ARG A 335 7.24 23.03 -1.23
CA ARG A 335 6.09 23.93 -1.11
C ARG A 335 5.48 23.83 0.29
N ASN A 336 5.18 24.97 0.90
CA ASN A 336 4.30 25.01 2.06
C ASN A 336 2.89 24.60 1.59
N MET A 337 2.35 23.49 2.10
CA MET A 337 1.04 22.95 1.69
C MET A 337 -0.16 23.87 2.02
N GLY A 338 0.08 25.08 2.53
CA GLY A 338 -0.92 26.07 2.88
C GLY A 338 -1.40 26.98 1.74
N MET A 339 -0.93 26.82 0.49
CA MET A 339 -1.39 27.64 -0.64
C MET A 339 -2.20 26.85 -1.66
N ASN A 340 -3.32 26.24 -1.25
CA ASN A 340 -4.43 26.10 -2.17
C ASN A 340 -5.22 27.43 -2.10
N MET A 341 -4.86 28.35 -3.00
CA MET A 341 -5.58 29.61 -3.20
C MET A 341 -6.99 29.34 -3.71
N VAL A 342 -7.94 29.15 -2.79
CA VAL A 342 -9.30 29.62 -3.03
C VAL A 342 -9.31 31.09 -2.59
N SER A 343 -9.40 31.96 -3.58
CA SER A 343 -9.47 33.40 -3.40
C SER A 343 -10.62 33.78 -2.47
N GLY A 344 -10.29 34.39 -1.33
CA GLY A 344 -11.19 35.22 -0.56
C GLY A 344 -11.68 34.62 0.75
N THR A 345 -10.86 34.68 1.78
CA THR A 345 -11.17 35.26 3.09
C THR A 345 -9.94 35.20 3.97
N ASP A 346 -9.50 36.35 4.42
CA ASP A 346 -8.38 36.61 5.30
C ASP A 346 -8.76 36.16 6.72
N LEU A 347 -8.38 34.96 7.15
CA LEU A 347 -8.33 34.54 8.54
C LEU A 347 -7.02 33.79 8.73
N GLY A 348 -6.11 34.43 9.46
CA GLY A 348 -4.75 33.98 9.74
C GLY A 348 -4.69 32.69 10.56
N GLU A 349 -4.95 31.57 9.96
CA GLU A 349 -4.61 30.26 10.51
C GLU A 349 -3.21 29.87 10.02
N LYS A 350 -2.29 29.74 10.96
CA LYS A 350 -0.99 29.08 10.75
C LYS A 350 -1.27 27.65 10.35
N HIS A 351 -1.19 27.33 9.04
CA HIS A 351 -1.26 25.95 8.60
C HIS A 351 0.01 25.20 9.06
N ASP A 352 -0.24 24.19 9.84
CA ASP A 352 0.75 23.32 10.46
C ASP A 352 1.68 22.68 9.41
N GLU A 353 2.99 22.88 9.59
CA GLU A 353 4.05 22.20 8.83
C GLU A 353 4.26 20.74 9.27
N ASN A 354 3.30 20.14 9.99
CA ASN A 354 3.46 18.87 10.66
C ASN A 354 3.51 17.70 9.67
N LEU A 355 4.44 16.77 9.91
CA LEU A 355 4.55 15.51 9.20
C LEU A 355 3.27 14.69 9.39
N ARG A 356 2.62 14.30 8.29
CA ARG A 356 1.41 13.47 8.32
C ARG A 356 1.75 12.00 8.06
N ILE A 357 1.15 11.11 8.84
CA ILE A 357 1.35 9.66 8.77
C ILE A 357 0.03 9.00 8.32
N PHE A 358 0.07 8.31 7.18
CA PHE A 358 -1.05 7.61 6.59
C PHE A 358 -0.84 6.10 6.76
N CYS A 359 -1.72 5.45 7.50
CA CYS A 359 -1.73 4.01 7.72
C CYS A 359 -2.84 3.38 6.89
N ILE A 360 -2.48 2.64 5.85
CA ILE A 360 -3.41 2.05 4.90
C ILE A 360 -3.36 0.54 5.00
N ASN A 361 -4.52 -0.09 5.11
CA ASN A 361 -4.64 -1.55 5.01
C ASN A 361 -5.91 -1.92 4.24
N ASP A 362 -5.75 -2.39 3.02
CA ASP A 362 -6.86 -2.63 2.10
C ASP A 362 -7.76 -1.39 1.97
N SER A 363 -9.02 -1.47 2.39
CA SER A 363 -9.97 -0.35 2.41
C SER A 363 -9.94 0.48 3.69
N GLN A 364 -9.15 0.08 4.70
CA GLN A 364 -9.03 0.83 5.95
C GLN A 364 -7.96 1.91 5.80
N SER A 365 -8.27 3.13 6.25
CA SER A 365 -7.30 4.21 6.36
C SER A 365 -7.34 4.83 7.76
N PHE A 366 -6.18 5.24 8.23
CA PHE A 366 -6.01 5.98 9.46
C PHE A 366 -4.92 7.02 9.26
N VAL A 367 -5.20 8.26 9.63
CA VAL A 367 -4.26 9.38 9.46
C VAL A 367 -4.04 10.06 10.79
N CYS A 368 -2.79 10.34 11.12
CA CYS A 368 -2.40 11.17 12.25
C CYS A 368 -1.21 12.05 11.85
N ASP A 369 -0.86 13.01 12.67
CA ASP A 369 0.33 13.82 12.51
C ASP A 369 1.36 13.58 13.63
N GLU A 370 2.56 14.11 13.45
CA GLU A 370 3.66 13.95 14.40
C GLU A 370 3.34 14.60 15.75
N THR A 371 2.63 15.73 15.77
CA THR A 371 2.25 16.44 17.00
C THR A 371 1.26 15.61 17.80
N GLU A 372 0.27 15.03 17.15
CA GLU A 372 -0.70 14.14 17.77
C GLU A 372 -0.01 12.89 18.32
N MET A 373 0.93 12.30 17.56
CA MET A 373 1.71 11.15 18.05
C MET A 373 2.56 11.50 19.27
N ALA A 374 3.16 12.69 19.30
CA ALA A 374 4.00 13.14 20.41
C ALA A 374 3.20 13.50 21.68
N SER A 375 1.97 14.03 21.51
CA SER A 375 1.11 14.45 22.61
C SER A 375 0.27 13.32 23.20
N SER A 376 -0.02 12.28 22.41
CA SER A 376 -0.90 11.18 22.81
C SER A 376 -0.18 10.15 23.69
N ALA A 377 -0.89 9.69 24.73
CA ALA A 377 -0.39 8.69 25.66
C ALA A 377 -1.13 7.35 25.53
N VAL A 378 -0.39 6.24 25.59
CA VAL A 378 -1.00 4.91 25.64
C VAL A 378 -1.65 4.69 27.01
N LYS A 379 -2.96 4.49 27.03
CA LYS A 379 -3.70 4.06 28.23
C LYS A 379 -3.51 2.56 28.41
N ILE A 380 -3.07 2.12 29.60
CA ILE A 380 -2.89 0.70 29.93
C ILE A 380 -4.08 0.21 30.76
N ALA A 381 -4.60 -0.96 30.42
CA ALA A 381 -5.66 -1.60 31.18
C ALA A 381 -5.14 -2.10 32.53
N SER A 382 -5.93 -1.94 33.60
CA SER A 382 -5.58 -2.47 34.91
C SER A 382 -5.65 -4.01 34.89
N PRO A 383 -4.60 -4.72 35.36
CA PRO A 383 -4.61 -6.18 35.41
C PRO A 383 -5.79 -6.76 36.21
N ASP A 384 -6.18 -6.08 37.30
CA ASP A 384 -7.27 -6.51 38.16
C ASP A 384 -8.61 -6.56 37.42
N LYS A 385 -8.83 -5.66 36.45
CA LYS A 385 -10.01 -5.63 35.60
C LYS A 385 -10.04 -6.75 34.55
N ILE A 386 -8.90 -7.32 34.24
CA ILE A 386 -8.75 -8.37 33.21
C ILE A 386 -8.81 -9.78 33.84
N VAL A 387 -8.24 -9.94 35.05
CA VAL A 387 -8.05 -11.25 35.71
C VAL A 387 -9.09 -11.55 36.79
N SER A 388 -9.78 -10.55 37.36
CA SER A 388 -10.73 -10.73 38.46
C SER A 388 -11.92 -11.66 38.14
N SER A 389 -12.12 -11.97 36.88
CA SER A 389 -13.15 -12.89 36.38
C SER A 389 -12.88 -14.38 36.61
N SER A 390 -11.64 -14.77 36.90
CA SER A 390 -11.30 -16.17 37.06
C SER A 390 -11.62 -16.79 38.45
N VAL A 391 -11.95 -15.96 39.46
CA VAL A 391 -12.00 -16.42 40.89
C VAL A 391 -13.38 -16.33 41.54
N LYS A 392 -14.35 -15.63 41.02
CA LYS A 392 -15.68 -15.50 41.65
C LYS A 392 -16.81 -16.20 40.91
N ALA A 393 -17.06 -17.39 41.43
CA ALA A 393 -18.37 -18.04 41.60
C ALA A 393 -19.23 -18.39 40.39
N VAL A 394 -19.15 -19.59 40.06
CA VAL A 394 -20.23 -20.40 39.53
C VAL A 394 -21.50 -20.25 40.35
N LYS A 395 -22.46 -19.47 39.90
CA LYS A 395 -23.87 -19.72 40.13
C LYS A 395 -24.43 -20.35 38.84
N LYS A 396 -24.81 -21.62 38.98
CA LYS A 396 -25.49 -22.40 37.95
C LYS A 396 -26.73 -21.65 37.48
N VAL A 397 -26.68 -21.16 36.25
CA VAL A 397 -27.87 -20.90 35.48
C VAL A 397 -27.79 -21.81 34.26
N SER A 398 -28.86 -22.56 34.08
CA SER A 398 -29.07 -23.61 33.10
C SER A 398 -28.73 -23.17 31.68
N SER A 399 -28.07 -24.07 30.97
CA SER A 399 -27.88 -24.20 29.54
C SER A 399 -27.44 -22.95 28.76
N ASP A 400 -26.27 -23.08 28.15
CA ASP A 400 -25.81 -22.40 26.95
C ASP A 400 -25.14 -21.03 27.08
N ARG A 401 -24.11 -20.92 27.79
CA ARG A 401 -23.00 -19.94 27.76
C ARG A 401 -22.60 -19.53 29.17
N ILE A 402 -21.44 -19.96 29.56
CA ILE A 402 -20.81 -19.52 30.81
C ILE A 402 -20.15 -18.16 30.52
N THR A 403 -20.86 -17.09 30.81
CA THR A 403 -20.26 -15.75 30.87
C THR A 403 -19.69 -15.54 32.27
N SER A 404 -18.43 -15.14 32.35
CA SER A 404 -17.79 -14.77 33.61
C SER A 404 -18.09 -13.30 33.94
N PRO A 405 -18.52 -12.97 35.19
CA PRO A 405 -19.07 -11.63 35.52
C PRO A 405 -18.12 -10.45 35.46
N ALA A 406 -16.83 -10.65 35.26
CA ALA A 406 -15.87 -9.54 35.19
C ALA A 406 -15.34 -9.27 33.77
N LEU A 407 -15.75 -10.06 32.78
CA LEU A 407 -15.67 -9.72 31.38
C LEU A 407 -16.67 -8.62 31.00
N ASP A 408 -17.63 -8.33 31.88
CA ASP A 408 -18.61 -7.26 31.70
C ASP A 408 -17.96 -5.86 31.73
N GLU A 409 -16.71 -5.70 32.17
CA GLU A 409 -16.02 -4.41 32.17
C GLU A 409 -15.22 -4.12 30.89
N MET A 410 -14.69 -5.14 30.18
CA MET A 410 -13.93 -4.96 28.93
C MET A 410 -14.17 -6.14 27.98
N PRO A 411 -15.37 -6.26 27.41
CA PRO A 411 -15.73 -7.42 26.59
C PRO A 411 -15.14 -7.41 25.19
N TYR A 412 -14.50 -6.32 24.76
CA TYR A 412 -14.01 -6.16 23.40
C TYR A 412 -12.49 -6.13 23.34
N LEU A 413 -11.94 -6.85 22.37
CA LEU A 413 -10.50 -6.84 22.08
C LEU A 413 -10.26 -6.42 20.62
N TYR A 414 -9.27 -5.58 20.43
CA TYR A 414 -8.88 -5.08 19.11
C TYR A 414 -7.41 -5.34 18.84
N GLU A 415 -7.14 -5.78 17.64
CA GLU A 415 -5.78 -5.95 17.12
C GLU A 415 -5.58 -4.98 15.96
N PRO A 416 -4.72 -3.94 16.11
CA PRO A 416 -4.42 -2.99 15.05
C PRO A 416 -3.90 -3.70 13.79
N ASN A 417 -4.23 -3.18 12.63
CA ASN A 417 -3.73 -3.71 11.37
C ASN A 417 -2.21 -3.48 11.19
N ALA A 418 -1.62 -4.12 10.18
CA ALA A 418 -0.17 -4.13 9.98
C ALA A 418 0.42 -2.73 9.74
N SER A 419 -0.30 -1.80 9.11
CA SER A 419 0.18 -0.44 8.89
C SER A 419 0.30 0.35 10.20
N LEU A 420 -0.68 0.22 11.09
CA LEU A 420 -0.66 0.83 12.42
C LEU A 420 0.42 0.22 13.31
N MET A 421 0.60 -1.09 13.23
CA MET A 421 1.70 -1.79 13.93
C MET A 421 3.06 -1.24 13.49
N LYS A 422 3.22 -0.94 12.22
CA LYS A 422 4.44 -0.34 11.65
C LYS A 422 4.58 1.13 12.01
N ALA A 423 3.48 1.88 12.04
CA ALA A 423 3.47 3.31 12.39
C ALA A 423 3.83 3.55 13.84
N GLY A 424 3.39 2.68 14.76
CA GLY A 424 3.62 2.85 16.19
C GLY A 424 2.72 3.90 16.85
N CYS A 425 1.63 4.36 16.21
CA CYS A 425 0.72 5.39 16.69
C CYS A 425 -0.26 4.91 17.78
N PHE A 426 0.23 4.12 18.73
CA PHE A 426 -0.60 3.45 19.74
C PHE A 426 -1.24 4.42 20.75
N GLY A 427 -0.59 5.55 21.06
CA GLY A 427 -1.16 6.62 21.88
C GLY A 427 -2.39 7.21 21.23
N VAL A 428 -2.28 7.56 19.96
CA VAL A 428 -3.40 8.11 19.17
C VAL A 428 -4.58 7.14 19.10
N LEU A 429 -4.31 5.83 18.92
CA LEU A 429 -5.35 4.81 18.97
C LEU A 429 -6.04 4.76 20.34
N SER A 430 -5.25 4.81 21.44
CA SER A 430 -5.83 4.82 22.79
C SER A 430 -6.74 6.02 23.04
N GLU A 431 -6.41 7.19 22.52
CA GLU A 431 -7.18 8.43 22.73
C GLU A 431 -8.40 8.51 21.83
N ARG A 432 -8.23 8.29 20.52
CA ARG A 432 -9.34 8.42 19.54
C ARG A 432 -10.44 7.38 19.75
N TYR A 433 -10.08 6.19 20.18
CA TYR A 433 -11.04 5.09 20.34
C TYR A 433 -11.35 4.76 21.80
N ASP A 434 -10.86 5.55 22.74
CA ASP A 434 -10.96 5.31 24.19
C ASP A 434 -10.64 3.85 24.59
N ALA A 435 -9.66 3.28 23.91
CA ALA A 435 -9.26 1.90 24.08
C ALA A 435 -7.96 1.82 24.91
N LYS A 436 -7.87 0.82 25.77
CA LYS A 436 -6.73 0.61 26.69
C LYS A 436 -5.88 -0.56 26.18
N MET A 437 -4.56 -0.38 26.08
CA MET A 437 -3.68 -1.48 25.70
C MET A 437 -3.53 -2.46 26.87
N LEU A 438 -3.54 -3.76 26.61
CA LEU A 438 -3.41 -4.80 27.65
C LEU A 438 -2.10 -4.71 28.43
N SER A 439 -1.00 -4.42 27.72
CA SER A 439 0.29 -4.11 28.30
C SER A 439 1.16 -3.37 27.29
N LYS A 440 2.20 -2.70 27.73
CA LYS A 440 3.07 -1.83 26.91
C LYS A 440 3.58 -2.49 25.61
N ASN A 441 3.79 -3.79 25.59
CA ASN A 441 4.34 -4.52 24.45
C ASN A 441 3.35 -5.53 23.85
N SER A 442 2.07 -5.51 24.28
CA SER A 442 1.06 -6.43 23.75
C SER A 442 0.54 -6.01 22.38
N HIS A 443 0.43 -4.69 22.17
CA HIS A 443 -0.21 -4.08 21.00
C HIS A 443 -1.64 -4.61 20.75
N LEU A 444 -2.30 -5.08 21.83
CA LEU A 444 -3.69 -5.48 21.86
C LEU A 444 -4.47 -4.49 22.70
N PHE A 445 -5.58 -4.02 22.20
CA PHE A 445 -6.42 -3.02 22.88
C PHE A 445 -7.70 -3.66 23.37
N VAL A 446 -8.28 -3.12 24.45
CA VAL A 446 -9.56 -3.53 25.01
C VAL A 446 -10.39 -2.30 25.33
N SER A 447 -11.71 -2.44 25.26
CA SER A 447 -12.66 -1.39 25.62
C SER A 447 -13.85 -1.94 26.39
N GLU A 448 -14.52 -1.05 27.13
CA GLU A 448 -15.75 -1.31 27.86
C GLU A 448 -16.96 -1.35 26.91
N GLU A 449 -16.95 -0.49 25.89
CA GLU A 449 -17.96 -0.41 24.85
C GLU A 449 -17.40 -0.85 23.49
N SER A 450 -18.30 -1.25 22.58
CA SER A 450 -17.93 -1.57 21.22
C SER A 450 -17.43 -0.32 20.48
N VAL A 451 -16.27 -0.41 19.88
CA VAL A 451 -15.67 0.65 19.06
C VAL A 451 -15.97 0.40 17.60
N GLU A 452 -16.75 1.27 17.00
CA GLU A 452 -17.03 1.24 15.58
C GLU A 452 -15.80 1.66 14.77
N ALA A 453 -15.64 1.03 13.61
CA ALA A 453 -14.59 1.36 12.63
C ALA A 453 -13.15 1.38 13.19
N PHE A 454 -12.84 0.57 14.21
CA PHE A 454 -11.46 0.42 14.66
C PHE A 454 -10.58 -0.08 13.50
N PRO A 455 -9.45 0.57 13.20
CA PRO A 455 -8.62 0.22 12.04
C PRO A 455 -7.78 -1.04 12.31
N GLY A 456 -8.43 -2.19 12.25
CA GLY A 456 -7.86 -3.49 12.57
C GLY A 456 -8.90 -4.59 12.61
N ARG A 457 -8.68 -5.57 13.48
CA ARG A 457 -9.62 -6.66 13.74
C ARG A 457 -10.25 -6.51 15.12
N ALA A 458 -11.56 -6.69 15.19
CA ALA A 458 -12.34 -6.61 16.41
C ALA A 458 -12.84 -8.01 16.83
N PHE A 459 -12.86 -8.26 18.12
CA PHE A 459 -13.22 -9.54 18.73
C PHE A 459 -14.02 -9.32 20.00
N HIS A 460 -14.94 -10.24 20.28
CA HIS A 460 -15.61 -10.34 21.56
C HIS A 460 -14.85 -11.33 22.47
N ILE A 461 -14.50 -10.90 23.67
CA ILE A 461 -13.80 -11.74 24.66
C ILE A 461 -14.81 -12.66 25.33
N ILE A 462 -14.64 -13.98 25.22
CA ILE A 462 -15.49 -14.99 25.84
C ILE A 462 -14.92 -15.55 27.12
N ALA A 463 -13.59 -15.58 27.25
CA ALA A 463 -12.91 -15.98 28.47
C ALA A 463 -11.48 -15.47 28.54
N VAL A 464 -10.96 -15.29 29.74
CA VAL A 464 -9.54 -15.10 30.02
C VAL A 464 -9.06 -16.24 30.90
N SER A 465 -7.95 -16.88 30.52
CA SER A 465 -7.35 -17.97 31.27
C SER A 465 -5.93 -17.62 31.66
N SER A 466 -5.58 -17.86 32.93
CA SER A 466 -4.18 -17.92 33.31
C SER A 466 -3.49 -19.10 32.61
N PHE A 467 -2.16 -19.05 32.50
CA PHE A 467 -1.41 -20.15 31.85
C PHE A 467 -1.27 -21.38 32.75
N ASN A 468 -2.28 -21.63 33.61
CA ASN A 468 -2.36 -22.77 34.52
C ASN A 468 -3.07 -23.95 33.86
N LYS A 469 -2.49 -25.16 33.98
CA LYS A 469 -3.01 -26.37 33.32
C LYS A 469 -4.47 -26.72 33.69
N LYS A 470 -4.89 -26.48 34.93
CA LYS A 470 -6.25 -26.78 35.40
C LYS A 470 -7.28 -25.83 34.80
N GLU A 471 -6.92 -24.54 34.75
CA GLU A 471 -7.76 -23.50 34.20
C GLU A 471 -7.86 -23.60 32.68
N LEU A 472 -6.73 -23.80 31.99
CA LEU A 472 -6.71 -24.07 30.55
C LEU A 472 -7.63 -25.23 30.15
N LYS A 473 -7.58 -26.34 30.89
CA LYS A 473 -8.47 -27.50 30.63
C LYS A 473 -9.95 -27.14 30.77
N ARG A 474 -10.28 -26.25 31.70
CA ARG A 474 -11.66 -25.79 31.92
C ARG A 474 -12.11 -24.86 30.80
N GLN A 475 -11.32 -23.82 30.49
CA GLN A 475 -11.69 -22.79 29.56
C GLN A 475 -11.65 -23.23 28.08
N LEU A 476 -10.78 -24.19 27.76
CA LEU A 476 -10.67 -24.76 26.43
C LEU A 476 -11.51 -26.05 26.24
N SER A 477 -12.38 -26.37 27.20
CA SER A 477 -13.24 -27.55 27.09
C SER A 477 -14.17 -27.42 25.87
N GLY A 478 -14.13 -28.43 24.98
CA GLY A 478 -14.93 -28.42 23.74
C GLY A 478 -14.28 -27.72 22.55
N ILE A 479 -13.22 -26.96 22.75
CA ILE A 479 -12.49 -26.30 21.66
C ILE A 479 -11.43 -27.26 21.11
N THR A 480 -11.54 -27.64 19.84
CA THR A 480 -10.60 -28.55 19.15
C THR A 480 -9.74 -27.83 18.10
N LYS A 481 -10.18 -26.63 17.65
CA LYS A 481 -9.50 -25.79 16.68
C LYS A 481 -9.51 -24.34 17.17
N ALA A 482 -8.41 -23.61 16.95
CA ALA A 482 -8.36 -22.19 17.21
C ALA A 482 -7.30 -21.48 16.37
N ASN A 483 -7.56 -20.23 16.03
CA ASN A 483 -6.60 -19.30 15.47
C ASN A 483 -5.78 -18.70 16.62
N ILE A 484 -4.48 -19.00 16.69
CA ILE A 484 -3.63 -18.61 17.81
C ILE A 484 -2.68 -17.49 17.36
N ALA A 485 -2.64 -16.40 18.13
CA ALA A 485 -1.67 -15.33 18.01
C ALA A 485 -0.92 -15.13 19.33
N THR A 486 0.37 -14.80 19.25
CA THR A 486 1.20 -14.47 20.42
C THR A 486 1.64 -13.02 20.33
N ARG A 487 1.52 -12.28 21.43
CA ARG A 487 1.97 -10.90 21.58
C ARG A 487 2.69 -10.75 22.91
N ASN A 488 4.00 -10.47 22.89
CA ASN A 488 4.81 -10.41 24.11
C ASN A 488 4.63 -11.65 25.01
N PHE A 489 4.80 -12.84 24.45
CA PHE A 489 4.57 -14.12 25.12
C PHE A 489 5.79 -15.03 24.97
N PRO A 490 6.20 -15.79 26.00
CA PRO A 490 7.46 -16.56 26.00
C PRO A 490 7.46 -17.78 25.07
N LEU A 491 6.30 -18.21 24.55
CA LEU A 491 6.19 -19.35 23.64
C LEU A 491 5.79 -18.89 22.24
N SER A 492 6.33 -19.56 21.23
CA SER A 492 5.88 -19.40 19.84
C SER A 492 4.47 -19.98 19.63
N VAL A 493 3.80 -19.57 18.56
CA VAL A 493 2.49 -20.09 18.16
C VAL A 493 2.53 -21.63 18.01
N ALA A 494 3.60 -22.17 17.42
CA ALA A 494 3.74 -23.62 17.21
C ALA A 494 3.86 -24.40 18.53
N GLU A 495 4.66 -23.89 19.48
CA GLU A 495 4.81 -24.50 20.81
C GLU A 495 3.51 -24.41 21.61
N LEU A 496 2.86 -23.24 21.57
CA LEU A 496 1.60 -23.02 22.26
C LEU A 496 0.50 -23.94 21.71
N ARG A 497 0.38 -24.07 20.39
CA ARG A 497 -0.54 -24.99 19.70
C ARG A 497 -0.34 -26.43 20.14
N LYS A 498 0.92 -26.90 20.18
CA LYS A 498 1.26 -28.24 20.65
C LYS A 498 0.87 -28.44 22.12
N ARG A 499 1.15 -27.45 22.98
CA ARG A 499 0.83 -27.50 24.41
C ARG A 499 -0.67 -27.53 24.70
N LEU A 500 -1.45 -26.74 23.96
CA LEU A 500 -2.91 -26.67 24.08
C LEU A 500 -3.62 -27.82 23.36
N LYS A 501 -2.92 -28.56 22.49
CA LYS A 501 -3.46 -29.65 21.65
C LYS A 501 -4.58 -29.21 20.72
N LEU A 502 -4.48 -27.99 20.17
CA LEU A 502 -5.46 -27.42 19.26
C LEU A 502 -4.99 -27.53 17.82
N LYS A 503 -5.92 -27.79 16.89
CA LYS A 503 -5.69 -27.69 15.45
C LYS A 503 -5.84 -26.24 14.99
N ASP A 504 -5.32 -25.91 13.81
CA ASP A 504 -5.47 -24.58 13.21
C ASP A 504 -6.87 -24.33 12.65
N GLY A 505 -7.31 -23.06 12.69
CA GLY A 505 -8.61 -22.63 12.16
C GLY A 505 -9.77 -22.73 13.16
N GLY A 506 -11.00 -22.64 12.65
CA GLY A 506 -12.22 -22.55 13.44
C GLY A 506 -12.62 -21.10 13.77
N GLU A 507 -13.68 -20.96 14.55
CA GLU A 507 -14.30 -19.67 14.93
C GLU A 507 -13.62 -19.02 16.15
N THR A 508 -12.87 -19.81 16.94
CA THR A 508 -12.22 -19.33 18.17
C THR A 508 -10.86 -18.72 17.86
N TYR A 509 -10.59 -17.58 18.46
CA TYR A 509 -9.30 -16.88 18.45
C TYR A 509 -8.68 -16.89 19.85
N ILE A 510 -7.39 -17.13 19.95
CA ILE A 510 -6.65 -17.13 21.22
C ILE A 510 -5.47 -16.20 21.10
N PHE A 511 -5.49 -15.12 21.88
CA PHE A 511 -4.37 -14.20 22.01
C PHE A 511 -3.61 -14.51 23.29
N ALA A 512 -2.37 -14.99 23.14
CA ALA A 512 -1.48 -15.20 24.27
C ALA A 512 -0.61 -13.97 24.48
N THR A 513 -0.67 -13.39 25.67
CA THR A 513 0.06 -12.16 26.00
C THR A 513 0.53 -12.14 27.45
N THR A 514 1.41 -11.19 27.76
CA THR A 514 1.86 -10.88 29.10
C THR A 514 1.27 -9.53 29.52
N LEU A 515 0.58 -9.51 30.65
CA LEU A 515 -0.03 -8.30 31.21
C LEU A 515 1.02 -7.38 31.88
N SER A 516 0.59 -6.22 32.37
CA SER A 516 1.46 -5.22 33.00
C SER A 516 2.03 -5.67 34.35
N ASP A 517 1.41 -6.67 35.02
CA ASP A 517 1.89 -7.33 36.23
C ASP A 517 2.78 -8.57 35.95
N GLU A 518 3.24 -8.71 34.70
CA GLU A 518 4.04 -9.84 34.21
C GLU A 518 3.31 -11.20 34.19
N SER A 519 2.01 -11.24 34.47
CA SER A 519 1.21 -12.46 34.37
C SER A 519 1.00 -12.86 32.90
N HIS A 520 1.09 -14.17 32.64
CA HIS A 520 0.84 -14.75 31.32
C HIS A 520 -0.60 -15.18 31.20
N VAL A 521 -1.32 -14.65 30.21
CA VAL A 521 -2.74 -14.94 29.98
C VAL A 521 -3.03 -15.37 28.54
N LEU A 522 -4.09 -16.15 28.40
CA LEU A 522 -4.74 -16.44 27.12
C LEU A 522 -6.09 -15.74 27.10
N VAL A 523 -6.27 -14.81 26.19
CA VAL A 523 -7.55 -14.16 25.92
C VAL A 523 -8.23 -14.96 24.82
N ILE A 524 -9.35 -15.60 25.15
CA ILE A 524 -10.12 -16.44 24.25
C ILE A 524 -11.27 -15.62 23.71
N CYS A 525 -11.37 -15.52 22.38
CA CYS A 525 -12.28 -14.61 21.69
C CYS A 525 -13.04 -15.32 20.58
N GLU A 526 -14.16 -14.73 20.19
CA GLU A 526 -14.88 -14.98 18.94
C GLU A 526 -14.80 -13.75 18.04
N ARG A 527 -14.82 -13.96 16.72
CA ARG A 527 -14.83 -12.87 15.74
C ARG A 527 -16.27 -12.39 15.56
N GLY A 528 -16.48 -11.07 15.58
CA GLY A 528 -17.77 -10.45 15.31
C GLY A 528 -18.13 -9.43 16.36
N ILE A 529 -18.15 -8.20 15.93
CA ILE A 529 -18.94 -7.11 16.49
C ILE A 529 -19.84 -6.66 15.37
#